data_acae3e11ef92de5b665d8fa64bf85330
#
_entry.id   acae3e11ef92de5b665d8fa64bf85330
#
_cell.length_a   1.000
_cell.length_b   1.000
_cell.length_c   1.000
_cell.angle_alpha   90.00
_cell.angle_beta   90.00
_cell.angle_gamma   90.00
#
_symmetry.space_group_name_H-M   'P 1'
#
loop_
_entity.id
_entity.type
_entity.pdbx_description
1 polymer ?
#
loop_
_entity_poly.entity_id
_entity_poly.type
_entity_poly.pdbx_seq_one_letter_code
_entity_poly.pdbx_strand_id
1 'polypeptide(L)'
;MKILFVCTGNTCRSPMAEGLFHILAPEHECGSAGLSAVPGQPASTQAVVCCEELGADISAHRSRQLARGELSEWDMFFPMTRAHGAVLEGAGVPPEKVYYPGEIADPYGGDLEVYRDCRDRIMAELLRFRDALGGARIVPMELGHLPQVEAIERECFSLPWSMESFKEELINPLAVYVAAE
;
A
#
# COMPACT_ATOMS: atom_id res chain seq x y z
N MET A 1 2.15 11.80 -3.39
CA MET A 1 3.51 11.35 -3.79
C MET A 1 3.36 10.37 -4.94
N LYS A 2 4.44 10.20 -5.73
CA LYS A 2 4.54 9.19 -6.81
C LYS A 2 5.37 8.01 -6.34
N ILE A 3 4.81 6.81 -6.34
CA ILE A 3 5.42 5.61 -5.75
C ILE A 3 5.56 4.53 -6.82
N LEU A 4 6.75 3.95 -6.96
CA LEU A 4 7.01 2.86 -7.90
C LEU A 4 7.29 1.54 -7.19
N PHE A 5 6.46 0.54 -7.44
CA PHE A 5 6.65 -0.83 -6.99
C PHE A 5 7.52 -1.60 -7.97
N VAL A 6 8.62 -2.22 -7.48
CA VAL A 6 9.64 -2.81 -8.37
C VAL A 6 9.91 -4.27 -8.02
N CYS A 7 9.81 -5.15 -9.01
CA CYS A 7 10.22 -6.55 -8.94
C CYS A 7 11.04 -6.95 -10.16
N THR A 8 11.26 -8.24 -10.41
CA THR A 8 12.01 -8.70 -11.58
C THR A 8 11.19 -8.56 -12.86
N GLY A 9 10.07 -9.27 -12.98
CA GLY A 9 9.32 -9.47 -14.23
C GLY A 9 8.09 -8.58 -14.42
N ASN A 10 7.64 -7.88 -13.37
CA ASN A 10 6.44 -7.03 -13.38
C ASN A 10 5.15 -7.78 -13.83
N THR A 11 5.03 -9.05 -13.44
CA THR A 11 3.84 -9.88 -13.72
C THR A 11 3.16 -10.45 -12.48
N CYS A 12 3.85 -10.43 -11.31
CA CYS A 12 3.31 -10.99 -10.07
C CYS A 12 3.35 -9.97 -8.93
N ARG A 13 4.48 -9.83 -8.24
CA ARG A 13 4.62 -9.07 -6.99
C ARG A 13 4.31 -7.58 -7.14
N SER A 14 4.98 -6.89 -8.06
CA SER A 14 4.81 -5.45 -8.20
C SER A 14 3.44 -5.02 -8.73
N PRO A 15 2.76 -5.77 -9.65
CA PRO A 15 1.37 -5.47 -10.00
C PRO A 15 0.40 -5.68 -8.83
N MET A 16 0.59 -6.75 -8.03
CA MET A 16 -0.23 -6.95 -6.83
C MET A 16 -0.05 -5.79 -5.84
N ALA A 17 1.20 -5.36 -5.60
CA ALA A 17 1.47 -4.24 -4.71
C ALA A 17 0.86 -2.93 -5.22
N GLU A 18 0.97 -2.62 -6.51
CA GLU A 18 0.36 -1.45 -7.14
C GLU A 18 -1.17 -1.44 -6.94
N GLY A 19 -1.85 -2.53 -7.32
CA GLY A 19 -3.30 -2.62 -7.23
C GLY A 19 -3.81 -2.55 -5.78
N LEU A 20 -3.14 -3.22 -4.85
CA LEU A 20 -3.50 -3.20 -3.44
C LEU A 20 -3.23 -1.83 -2.79
N PHE A 21 -2.11 -1.18 -3.14
CA PHE A 21 -1.78 0.13 -2.60
C PHE A 21 -2.72 1.22 -3.11
N HIS A 22 -3.17 1.11 -4.35
CA HIS A 22 -4.16 2.03 -4.91
C HIS A 22 -5.48 2.05 -4.11
N ILE A 23 -5.87 0.90 -3.51
CA ILE A 23 -7.04 0.83 -2.61
C ILE A 23 -6.70 1.38 -1.22
N LEU A 24 -5.49 1.07 -0.70
CA LEU A 24 -5.08 1.45 0.65
C LEU A 24 -4.81 2.94 0.83
N ALA A 25 -4.32 3.60 -0.21
CA ALA A 25 -3.86 4.98 -0.17
C ALA A 25 -4.12 5.67 -1.54
N PRO A 26 -5.41 5.86 -1.91
CA PRO A 26 -5.81 6.39 -3.22
C PRO A 26 -5.35 7.84 -3.47
N GLU A 27 -4.91 8.55 -2.44
CA GLU A 27 -4.34 9.91 -2.54
C GLU A 27 -2.93 9.92 -3.14
N HIS A 28 -2.30 8.76 -3.31
CA HIS A 28 -0.97 8.65 -3.91
C HIS A 28 -1.04 8.12 -5.34
N GLU A 29 -0.24 8.71 -6.23
CA GLU A 29 -0.02 8.16 -7.57
C GLU A 29 0.92 6.96 -7.45
N CYS A 30 0.53 5.81 -7.96
CA CYS A 30 1.37 4.63 -7.93
C CYS A 30 1.47 3.96 -9.30
N GLY A 31 2.56 3.23 -9.48
CA GLY A 31 2.82 2.43 -10.66
C GLY A 31 3.75 1.28 -10.36
N SER A 32 3.93 0.38 -11.30
CA SER A 32 4.89 -0.72 -11.16
C SER A 32 5.75 -0.93 -12.40
N ALA A 33 6.93 -1.52 -12.19
CA ALA A 33 7.86 -1.86 -13.25
C ALA A 33 8.72 -3.08 -12.87
N GLY A 34 9.35 -3.68 -13.84
CA GLY A 34 10.32 -4.76 -13.64
C GLY A 34 11.74 -4.35 -14.00
N LEU A 35 12.70 -4.91 -13.27
CA LEU A 35 14.13 -4.72 -13.60
C LEU A 35 14.58 -5.53 -14.81
N SER A 36 13.82 -6.60 -15.15
CA SER A 36 14.05 -7.48 -16.30
C SER A 36 12.72 -7.96 -16.89
N ALA A 37 11.79 -7.03 -17.08
CA ALA A 37 10.46 -7.35 -17.61
C ALA A 37 10.49 -7.51 -19.13
N VAL A 38 9.69 -8.48 -19.61
CA VAL A 38 9.30 -8.53 -21.03
C VAL A 38 8.06 -7.64 -21.18
N PRO A 39 8.12 -6.52 -21.93
CA PRO A 39 7.01 -5.59 -22.00
C PRO A 39 5.72 -6.21 -22.56
N GLY A 40 4.57 -5.75 -22.05
CA GLY A 40 3.25 -6.10 -22.59
C GLY A 40 2.66 -7.42 -22.06
N GLN A 41 3.36 -8.15 -21.19
CA GLN A 41 2.80 -9.36 -20.60
C GLN A 41 1.69 -9.02 -19.60
N PRO A 42 0.59 -9.77 -19.54
CA PRO A 42 -0.43 -9.59 -18.51
C PRO A 42 0.11 -9.95 -17.13
N ALA A 43 -0.57 -9.51 -16.08
CA ALA A 43 -0.38 -10.08 -14.76
C ALA A 43 -0.68 -11.58 -14.78
N SER A 44 0.02 -12.36 -13.95
CA SER A 44 -0.28 -13.80 -13.83
C SER A 44 -1.71 -14.00 -13.35
N THR A 45 -2.36 -15.05 -13.85
CA THR A 45 -3.77 -15.35 -13.51
C THR A 45 -3.97 -15.45 -12.01
N GLN A 46 -3.05 -16.09 -11.30
CA GLN A 46 -3.11 -16.21 -9.84
C GLN A 46 -2.98 -14.85 -9.13
N ALA A 47 -2.14 -13.93 -9.64
CA ALA A 47 -2.04 -12.59 -9.09
C ALA A 47 -3.34 -11.79 -9.27
N VAL A 48 -4.00 -11.91 -10.44
CA VAL A 48 -5.30 -11.28 -10.68
C VAL A 48 -6.33 -11.81 -9.69
N VAL A 49 -6.49 -13.13 -9.60
CA VAL A 49 -7.46 -13.77 -8.68
C VAL A 49 -7.22 -13.34 -7.23
N CYS A 50 -5.97 -13.38 -6.77
CA CYS A 50 -5.63 -13.00 -5.39
C CYS A 50 -5.93 -11.52 -5.09
N CYS A 51 -5.73 -10.62 -6.04
CA CYS A 51 -6.04 -9.20 -5.88
C CYS A 51 -7.56 -8.95 -5.89
N GLU A 52 -8.29 -9.62 -6.78
CA GLU A 52 -9.76 -9.54 -6.84
C GLU A 52 -10.44 -9.97 -5.53
N GLU A 53 -9.89 -10.98 -4.83
CA GLU A 53 -10.36 -11.42 -3.51
C GLU A 53 -10.34 -10.28 -2.47
N LEU A 54 -9.48 -9.27 -2.65
CA LEU A 54 -9.38 -8.08 -1.80
C LEU A 54 -9.94 -6.81 -2.47
N GLY A 55 -10.61 -6.95 -3.62
CA GLY A 55 -11.26 -5.84 -4.32
C GLY A 55 -10.32 -5.03 -5.25
N ALA A 56 -9.10 -5.48 -5.49
CA ALA A 56 -8.15 -4.84 -6.41
C ALA A 56 -8.21 -5.49 -7.79
N ASP A 57 -8.61 -4.76 -8.81
CA ASP A 57 -8.58 -5.22 -10.21
C ASP A 57 -7.26 -4.86 -10.87
N ILE A 58 -6.45 -5.88 -11.18
CA ILE A 58 -5.21 -5.75 -11.95
C ILE A 58 -5.27 -6.48 -13.30
N SER A 59 -6.45 -6.83 -13.79
CA SER A 59 -6.65 -7.58 -15.03
C SER A 59 -6.14 -6.84 -16.28
N ALA A 60 -6.24 -5.52 -16.27
CA ALA A 60 -5.74 -4.66 -17.34
C ALA A 60 -4.23 -4.43 -17.30
N HIS A 61 -3.52 -4.91 -16.26
CA HIS A 61 -2.08 -4.69 -16.13
C HIS A 61 -1.30 -5.21 -17.34
N ARG A 62 -0.27 -4.45 -17.73
CA ARG A 62 0.74 -4.88 -18.73
C ARG A 62 2.13 -4.58 -18.18
N SER A 63 2.96 -5.60 -18.15
CA SER A 63 4.33 -5.48 -17.66
C SER A 63 5.13 -4.48 -18.48
N ARG A 64 6.01 -3.76 -17.79
CA ARG A 64 6.93 -2.83 -18.41
C ARG A 64 8.32 -2.91 -17.77
N GLN A 65 9.34 -2.68 -18.59
CA GLN A 65 10.72 -2.55 -18.15
C GLN A 65 10.91 -1.17 -17.52
N LEU A 66 11.56 -1.13 -16.34
CA LEU A 66 11.97 0.12 -15.72
C LEU A 66 13.03 0.83 -16.58
N ALA A 67 12.74 2.05 -16.99
CA ALA A 67 13.68 2.87 -17.74
C ALA A 67 14.51 3.76 -16.81
N ARG A 68 15.82 3.89 -17.07
CA ARG A 68 16.68 4.76 -16.26
C ARG A 68 16.24 6.23 -16.29
N GLY A 69 15.68 6.69 -17.40
CA GLY A 69 15.25 8.08 -17.56
C GLY A 69 14.07 8.48 -16.68
N GLU A 70 13.26 7.52 -16.21
CA GLU A 70 12.09 7.79 -15.38
C GLU A 70 12.39 7.79 -13.85
N LEU A 71 13.60 7.43 -13.43
CA LEU A 71 13.92 7.31 -11.99
C LEU A 71 13.73 8.62 -11.23
N SER A 72 13.95 9.76 -11.88
CA SER A 72 13.75 11.07 -11.24
C SER A 72 12.29 11.51 -11.14
N GLU A 73 11.37 10.82 -11.82
CA GLU A 73 9.93 11.14 -11.82
C GLU A 73 9.19 10.59 -10.59
N TRP A 74 9.85 9.67 -9.87
CA TRP A 74 9.30 8.99 -8.71
C TRP A 74 9.83 9.57 -7.40
N ASP A 75 8.94 9.72 -6.44
CA ASP A 75 9.28 10.21 -5.11
C ASP A 75 9.81 9.08 -4.22
N MET A 76 9.21 7.89 -4.32
CA MET A 76 9.56 6.71 -3.53
C MET A 76 9.56 5.43 -4.38
N PHE A 77 10.42 4.50 -3.99
CA PHE A 77 10.53 3.18 -4.60
C PHE A 77 10.27 2.10 -3.55
N PHE A 78 9.46 1.11 -3.91
CA PHE A 78 9.18 -0.05 -3.09
C PHE A 78 9.67 -1.32 -3.81
N PRO A 79 10.92 -1.72 -3.62
CA PRO A 79 11.47 -2.96 -4.18
C PRO A 79 10.94 -4.17 -3.41
N MET A 80 10.65 -5.28 -4.08
CA MET A 80 10.15 -6.51 -3.46
C MET A 80 11.22 -7.26 -2.65
N THR A 81 12.49 -6.97 -2.87
CA THR A 81 13.63 -7.57 -2.16
C THR A 81 14.77 -6.56 -2.02
N ARG A 82 15.71 -6.85 -1.11
CA ARG A 82 16.93 -6.04 -0.97
C ARG A 82 17.76 -6.03 -2.27
N ALA A 83 17.77 -7.14 -3.02
CA ALA A 83 18.47 -7.20 -4.31
C ALA A 83 17.89 -6.23 -5.33
N HIS A 84 16.56 -6.10 -5.41
CA HIS A 84 15.94 -5.10 -6.27
C HIS A 84 16.29 -3.66 -5.83
N GLY A 85 16.32 -3.38 -4.53
CA GLY A 85 16.71 -2.08 -4.00
C GLY A 85 18.16 -1.74 -4.34
N ALA A 86 19.08 -2.68 -4.17
CA ALA A 86 20.49 -2.48 -4.53
C ALA A 86 20.70 -2.15 -6.02
N VAL A 87 19.87 -2.73 -6.92
CA VAL A 87 19.89 -2.38 -8.34
C VAL A 87 19.41 -0.95 -8.58
N LEU A 88 18.37 -0.50 -7.87
CA LEU A 88 17.86 0.87 -7.95
C LEU A 88 18.92 1.88 -7.47
N GLU A 89 19.54 1.64 -6.33
CA GLU A 89 20.62 2.49 -5.80
C GLU A 89 21.84 2.51 -6.74
N GLY A 90 22.23 1.35 -7.28
CA GLY A 90 23.27 1.26 -8.30
C GLY A 90 22.93 1.97 -9.62
N ALA A 91 21.64 2.18 -9.89
CA ALA A 91 21.17 2.99 -11.02
C ALA A 91 21.10 4.50 -10.73
N GLY A 92 21.38 4.92 -9.47
CA GLY A 92 21.43 6.31 -9.05
C GLY A 92 20.22 6.79 -8.26
N VAL A 93 19.32 5.89 -7.82
CA VAL A 93 18.23 6.27 -6.90
C VAL A 93 18.84 6.55 -5.52
N PRO A 94 18.56 7.72 -4.92
CA PRO A 94 19.02 8.04 -3.57
C PRO A 94 18.45 7.05 -2.54
N PRO A 95 19.26 6.56 -1.57
CA PRO A 95 18.81 5.57 -0.58
C PRO A 95 17.57 6.00 0.22
N GLU A 96 17.43 7.31 0.50
CA GLU A 96 16.28 7.88 1.20
C GLU A 96 14.95 7.78 0.41
N LYS A 97 15.03 7.54 -0.89
CA LYS A 97 13.87 7.27 -1.75
C LYS A 97 13.53 5.78 -1.86
N VAL A 98 14.31 4.89 -1.25
CA VAL A 98 14.08 3.44 -1.31
C VAL A 98 13.55 2.94 0.03
N TYR A 99 12.29 2.53 0.05
CA TYR A 99 11.72 1.85 1.21
C TYR A 99 12.02 0.35 1.11
N TYR A 100 12.67 -0.20 2.12
CA TYR A 100 12.99 -1.63 2.17
C TYR A 100 11.95 -2.39 2.98
N PRO A 101 10.98 -3.08 2.33
CA PRO A 101 10.12 -4.05 3.00
C PRO A 101 10.94 -5.25 3.46
N GLY A 102 10.35 -6.11 4.26
CA GLY A 102 10.89 -7.47 4.43
C GLY A 102 10.97 -8.20 3.08
N GLU A 103 11.83 -9.22 2.99
CA GLU A 103 11.94 -10.04 1.77
C GLU A 103 10.59 -10.63 1.35
N ILE A 104 10.14 -10.33 0.15
CA ILE A 104 8.92 -10.84 -0.45
C ILE A 104 9.29 -11.89 -1.49
N ALA A 105 9.10 -13.16 -1.13
CA ALA A 105 9.42 -14.29 -1.98
C ALA A 105 8.69 -14.24 -3.33
N ASP A 106 9.31 -14.79 -4.38
CA ASP A 106 8.69 -14.82 -5.71
C ASP A 106 7.69 -15.97 -5.81
N PRO A 107 6.40 -15.71 -6.04
CA PRO A 107 5.38 -16.73 -6.17
C PRO A 107 5.36 -17.38 -7.57
N TYR A 108 6.21 -16.95 -8.50
CA TYR A 108 6.20 -17.40 -9.88
C TYR A 108 6.33 -18.91 -10.00
N GLY A 109 5.41 -19.54 -10.73
CA GLY A 109 5.35 -21.00 -10.88
C GLY A 109 4.66 -21.74 -9.73
N GLY A 110 4.26 -21.03 -8.66
CA GLY A 110 3.47 -21.57 -7.56
C GLY A 110 1.98 -21.65 -7.87
N ASP A 111 1.27 -22.37 -7.02
CA ASP A 111 -0.20 -22.45 -7.04
C ASP A 111 -0.86 -21.20 -6.43
N LEU A 112 -2.19 -21.21 -6.34
CA LEU A 112 -2.96 -20.09 -5.85
C LEU A 112 -2.67 -19.79 -4.36
N GLU A 113 -2.39 -20.79 -3.53
CA GLU A 113 -2.06 -20.59 -2.10
C GLU A 113 -0.72 -19.87 -1.94
N VAL A 114 0.29 -20.24 -2.72
CA VAL A 114 1.58 -19.52 -2.74
C VAL A 114 1.40 -18.05 -3.13
N TYR A 115 0.48 -17.76 -4.05
CA TYR A 115 0.17 -16.38 -4.42
C TYR A 115 -0.61 -15.63 -3.33
N ARG A 116 -1.52 -16.30 -2.61
CA ARG A 116 -2.22 -15.72 -1.45
C ARG A 116 -1.25 -15.36 -0.33
N ASP A 117 -0.33 -16.28 0.01
CA ASP A 117 0.72 -16.01 1.01
C ASP A 117 1.59 -14.81 0.60
N CYS A 118 1.98 -14.74 -0.67
CA CYS A 118 2.74 -13.62 -1.20
C CYS A 118 1.94 -12.31 -1.13
N ARG A 119 0.66 -12.31 -1.53
CA ARG A 119 -0.26 -11.17 -1.44
C ARG A 119 -0.39 -10.68 0.00
N ASP A 120 -0.61 -11.58 0.94
CA ASP A 120 -0.80 -11.24 2.35
C ASP A 120 0.49 -10.66 2.95
N ARG A 121 1.64 -11.16 2.53
CA ARG A 121 2.93 -10.58 2.89
C ARG A 121 3.10 -9.18 2.29
N ILE A 122 2.75 -8.98 1.01
CA ILE A 122 2.75 -7.67 0.36
C ILE A 122 1.83 -6.72 1.13
N MET A 123 0.59 -7.13 1.44
CA MET A 123 -0.37 -6.30 2.17
C MET A 123 0.17 -5.85 3.52
N ALA A 124 0.77 -6.75 4.29
CA ALA A 124 1.38 -6.41 5.58
C ALA A 124 2.50 -5.36 5.46
N GLU A 125 3.33 -5.45 4.43
CA GLU A 125 4.39 -4.47 4.18
C GLU A 125 3.83 -3.14 3.64
N LEU A 126 2.76 -3.17 2.82
CA LEU A 126 2.11 -1.95 2.32
C LEU A 126 1.45 -1.15 3.44
N LEU A 127 0.86 -1.80 4.44
CA LEU A 127 0.32 -1.13 5.63
C LEU A 127 1.43 -0.39 6.39
N ARG A 128 2.57 -1.04 6.63
CA ARG A 128 3.73 -0.41 7.27
C ARG A 128 4.29 0.76 6.45
N PHE A 129 4.33 0.57 5.13
CA PHE A 129 4.81 1.62 4.21
C PHE A 129 3.90 2.83 4.22
N ARG A 130 2.58 2.64 4.14
CA ARG A 130 1.59 3.72 4.25
C ARG A 130 1.77 4.50 5.56
N ASP A 131 1.92 3.79 6.68
CA ASP A 131 2.15 4.42 7.99
C ASP A 131 3.46 5.24 8.02
N ALA A 132 4.51 4.72 7.35
CA ALA A 132 5.79 5.44 7.21
C ALA A 132 5.69 6.68 6.31
N LEU A 133 4.75 6.71 5.35
CA LEU A 133 4.49 7.89 4.52
C LEU A 133 3.69 8.99 5.25
N GLY A 134 3.32 8.77 6.50
CA GLY A 134 2.49 9.69 7.26
C GLY A 134 1.00 9.54 6.96
N GLY A 135 0.60 8.38 6.43
CA GLY A 135 -0.81 8.00 6.34
C GLY A 135 -1.46 7.95 7.72
N ALA A 136 -2.77 8.14 7.77
CA ALA A 136 -3.54 8.13 9.00
C ALA A 136 -3.27 6.83 9.79
N ARG A 137 -2.70 6.96 10.99
CA ARG A 137 -2.55 5.87 11.94
C ARG A 137 -3.89 5.63 12.63
N ILE A 138 -4.36 4.39 12.59
CA ILE A 138 -5.51 4.02 13.40
C ILE A 138 -5.01 3.76 14.83
N VAL A 139 -5.45 4.59 15.74
CA VAL A 139 -5.10 4.52 17.17
C VAL A 139 -6.35 4.35 18.02
N PRO A 140 -6.28 3.79 19.24
CA PRO A 140 -7.38 3.86 20.19
C PRO A 140 -7.77 5.33 20.40
N MET A 141 -9.08 5.62 20.32
CA MET A 141 -9.55 6.99 20.53
C MET A 141 -9.36 7.38 22.00
N GLU A 142 -8.80 8.56 22.21
CA GLU A 142 -8.56 9.17 23.53
C GLU A 142 -9.26 10.52 23.65
N LEU A 143 -9.33 11.06 24.86
CA LEU A 143 -9.95 12.36 25.11
C LEU A 143 -9.36 13.51 24.27
N GLY A 144 -8.07 13.42 23.93
CA GLY A 144 -7.38 14.39 23.09
C GLY A 144 -7.91 14.50 21.66
N HIS A 145 -8.54 13.44 21.14
CA HIS A 145 -9.12 13.41 19.79
C HIS A 145 -10.51 14.08 19.72
N LEU A 146 -11.23 14.15 20.85
CA LEU A 146 -12.64 14.57 20.87
C LEU A 146 -12.92 15.96 20.28
N PRO A 147 -12.07 16.99 20.41
CA PRO A 147 -12.34 18.28 19.79
C PRO A 147 -12.43 18.22 18.27
N GLN A 148 -11.60 17.40 17.62
CA GLN A 148 -11.66 17.20 16.18
C GLN A 148 -12.86 16.34 15.77
N VAL A 149 -13.17 15.30 16.54
CA VAL A 149 -14.34 14.44 16.31
C VAL A 149 -15.63 15.25 16.40
N GLU A 150 -15.77 16.10 17.42
CA GLU A 150 -16.92 16.98 17.56
C GLU A 150 -17.04 17.98 16.39
N ALA A 151 -15.93 18.51 15.88
CA ALA A 151 -15.92 19.38 14.72
C ALA A 151 -16.44 18.67 13.45
N ILE A 152 -15.94 17.46 13.19
CA ILE A 152 -16.37 16.61 12.07
C ILE A 152 -17.86 16.24 12.21
N GLU A 153 -18.28 15.88 13.40
CA GLU A 153 -19.67 15.53 13.70
C GLU A 153 -20.62 16.66 13.36
N ARG A 154 -20.28 17.90 13.73
CA ARG A 154 -21.06 19.11 13.42
C ARG A 154 -21.13 19.42 11.92
N GLU A 155 -20.10 19.08 11.17
CA GLU A 155 -20.09 19.26 9.70
C GLU A 155 -20.90 18.17 8.97
N CYS A 156 -20.88 16.94 9.48
CA CYS A 156 -21.43 15.77 8.79
C CYS A 156 -22.89 15.46 9.17
N PHE A 157 -23.34 15.85 10.37
CA PHE A 157 -24.64 15.42 10.90
C PHE A 157 -25.53 16.59 11.31
N SER A 158 -26.81 16.50 10.96
CA SER A 158 -27.82 17.51 11.34
C SER A 158 -28.17 17.51 12.83
N LEU A 159 -27.92 16.42 13.53
CA LEU A 159 -28.07 16.25 14.98
C LEU A 159 -26.75 15.66 15.54
N PRO A 160 -25.72 16.48 15.67
CA PRO A 160 -24.41 16.03 16.11
C PRO A 160 -24.42 15.62 17.60
N TRP A 161 -23.61 14.66 17.94
CA TRP A 161 -23.34 14.31 19.32
C TRP A 161 -22.61 15.44 20.03
N SER A 162 -22.90 15.57 21.34
CA SER A 162 -22.19 16.54 22.17
C SER A 162 -20.83 15.98 22.63
N MET A 163 -19.93 16.87 23.02
CA MET A 163 -18.66 16.51 23.66
C MET A 163 -18.87 15.58 24.87
N GLU A 164 -19.92 15.79 25.63
CA GLU A 164 -20.21 14.98 26.81
C GLU A 164 -20.65 13.56 26.43
N SER A 165 -21.47 13.43 25.36
CA SER A 165 -21.87 12.13 24.83
C SER A 165 -20.64 11.31 24.35
N PHE A 166 -19.69 11.96 23.68
CA PHE A 166 -18.44 11.30 23.26
C PHE A 166 -17.59 10.83 24.44
N LYS A 167 -17.50 11.63 25.51
CA LYS A 167 -16.77 11.24 26.73
C LYS A 167 -17.41 10.05 27.43
N GLU A 168 -18.73 10.03 27.54
CA GLU A 168 -19.46 8.91 28.12
C GLU A 168 -19.24 7.62 27.34
N GLU A 169 -19.24 7.71 26.00
CA GLU A 169 -19.01 6.54 25.14
C GLU A 169 -17.57 6.04 25.19
N LEU A 170 -16.57 6.89 25.35
CA LEU A 170 -15.18 6.45 25.48
C LEU A 170 -14.90 5.55 26.69
N ILE A 171 -15.71 5.65 27.74
CA ILE A 171 -15.60 4.79 28.92
C ILE A 171 -16.55 3.59 28.87
N ASN A 172 -17.31 3.43 27.80
CA ASN A 172 -18.23 2.30 27.62
C ASN A 172 -17.43 1.02 27.34
N PRO A 173 -17.45 0.02 28.25
CA PRO A 173 -16.63 -1.20 28.10
C PRO A 173 -17.11 -2.13 26.97
N LEU A 174 -18.27 -1.87 26.39
CA LEU A 174 -18.83 -2.66 25.28
C LEU A 174 -18.52 -2.06 23.91
N ALA A 175 -17.89 -0.88 23.86
CA ALA A 175 -17.57 -0.19 22.64
C ALA A 175 -16.04 -0.07 22.44
N VAL A 176 -15.61 -0.12 21.18
CA VAL A 176 -14.22 0.15 20.79
C VAL A 176 -14.24 1.31 19.80
N TYR A 177 -13.63 2.41 20.20
CA TYR A 177 -13.49 3.59 19.36
C TYR A 177 -12.03 3.74 18.91
N VAL A 178 -11.85 4.07 17.64
CA VAL A 178 -10.55 4.35 17.04
C VAL A 178 -10.56 5.70 16.36
N ALA A 179 -9.43 6.36 16.36
CA ALA A 179 -9.20 7.61 15.65
C ALA A 179 -8.16 7.40 14.55
N ALA A 180 -8.26 8.17 13.48
CA ALA A 180 -7.22 8.29 12.45
C ALA A 180 -6.41 9.55 12.75
N GLU A 181 -5.09 9.40 12.99
CA GLU A 181 -4.13 10.49 13.19
C GLU A 181 -3.21 10.64 11.97
#